data_625043662fe1de95895c3772191cd87d
#
_entry.id   625043662fe1de95895c3772191cd87d
#
_cell.length_a   1.000
_cell.length_b   1.000
_cell.length_c   1.000
_cell.angle_alpha   90.00
_cell.angle_beta   90.00
_cell.angle_gamma   90.00
#
_symmetry.space_group_name_H-M   'P 1'
#
loop_
_entity.id
_entity.type
_entity.pdbx_description
1 polymer ?
#
loop_
_entity_poly.entity_id
_entity_poly.type
_entity_poly.pdbx_seq_one_letter_code
_entity_poly.pdbx_strand_id
1 'polypeptide(L)'
;MKASNYIANFLSKHCKYAFGGQGSSVIHIVDSLKKHKKIDFIPGQSEQGSSLAADAYYRVSNKIGVTIGTSGPGILNFLQGMACSYFDSVPGLYIAGAPVTNQLRRNKNIRQIGFQEMEVQNMVKPICKYSSIVKDLDQLSYELEKCVHIAKTGRKGPVLIEIPDDISRMNMPKKINHFKIKSTKEKKINSFELHKIGKMINNSKKPLVLIGNGCLVSDSIKDVKNFIKKYRIPYAASWATLHSFSTNDKLNSGTFGVAASRFGNFTIQNSDLIICLGLRLSSQIVGGNIKNFAPNAKKILIEIDKNEFT
;
A
#
# COMPACT_ATOMS: atom_id res chain seq x y z
N MET A 1 5.40 -8.91 30.20
CA MET A 1 4.98 -9.55 28.91
C MET A 1 6.17 -9.49 27.97
N LYS A 2 6.52 -10.59 27.30
CA LYS A 2 7.62 -10.60 26.30
C LYS A 2 7.29 -9.67 25.13
N ALA A 3 8.31 -9.08 24.53
CA ALA A 3 8.17 -8.21 23.35
C ALA A 3 7.54 -8.94 22.16
N SER A 4 7.88 -10.21 21.94
CA SER A 4 7.24 -11.03 20.89
C SER A 4 5.73 -11.20 21.11
N ASN A 5 5.27 -11.35 22.35
CA ASN A 5 3.84 -11.38 22.69
C ASN A 5 3.18 -10.01 22.50
N TYR A 6 3.91 -8.93 22.79
CA TYR A 6 3.43 -7.56 22.51
C TYR A 6 3.23 -7.35 21.02
N ILE A 7 4.18 -7.80 20.19
CA ILE A 7 4.09 -7.74 18.73
C ILE A 7 2.85 -8.50 18.25
N ALA A 8 2.64 -9.73 18.71
CA ALA A 8 1.45 -10.53 18.34
C ALA A 8 0.14 -9.83 18.76
N ASN A 9 0.08 -9.30 19.97
CA ASN A 9 -1.08 -8.51 20.44
C ASN A 9 -1.30 -7.24 19.61
N PHE A 10 -0.23 -6.55 19.21
CA PHE A 10 -0.31 -5.38 18.35
C PHE A 10 -0.86 -5.74 16.96
N LEU A 11 -0.29 -6.74 16.32
CA LEU A 11 -0.70 -7.19 14.99
C LEU A 11 -2.15 -7.68 14.95
N SER A 12 -2.61 -8.38 15.99
CA SER A 12 -3.99 -8.88 16.09
C SER A 12 -5.07 -7.79 16.08
N LYS A 13 -4.69 -6.53 16.37
CA LYS A 13 -5.58 -5.37 16.26
C LYS A 13 -5.72 -4.86 14.82
N HIS A 14 -4.80 -5.24 13.93
CA HIS A 14 -4.71 -4.70 12.58
C HIS A 14 -5.02 -5.72 11.48
N CYS A 15 -4.77 -7.02 11.73
CA CYS A 15 -5.01 -8.08 10.77
C CYS A 15 -5.40 -9.40 11.47
N LYS A 16 -5.98 -10.33 10.70
CA LYS A 16 -6.30 -11.68 11.16
C LYS A 16 -5.21 -12.69 10.80
N TYR A 17 -4.47 -12.43 9.72
CA TYR A 17 -3.43 -13.31 9.21
C TYR A 17 -2.12 -12.56 9.05
N ALA A 18 -1.02 -13.21 9.45
CA ALA A 18 0.34 -12.80 9.12
C ALA A 18 0.99 -13.92 8.30
N PHE A 19 1.67 -13.58 7.23
CA PHE A 19 2.29 -14.53 6.30
C PHE A 19 3.81 -14.50 6.46
N GLY A 20 4.49 -15.61 6.22
CA GLY A 20 5.95 -15.52 6.28
C GLY A 20 6.69 -16.83 6.30
N GLY A 21 8.01 -16.69 6.37
CA GLY A 21 8.95 -17.77 6.59
C GLY A 21 9.34 -17.91 8.07
N GLN A 22 9.90 -19.06 8.41
CA GLN A 22 10.54 -19.31 9.70
C GLN A 22 12.04 -19.02 9.58
N GLY A 23 12.66 -18.63 10.68
CA GLY A 23 14.09 -18.43 10.78
C GLY A 23 14.52 -18.02 12.18
N SER A 24 15.80 -18.16 12.49
CA SER A 24 16.33 -17.97 13.85
C SER A 24 15.99 -16.60 14.43
N SER A 25 16.13 -15.53 13.63
CA SER A 25 15.94 -14.16 14.11
C SER A 25 14.47 -13.74 14.30
N VAL A 26 13.49 -14.56 13.90
CA VAL A 26 12.05 -14.28 14.05
C VAL A 26 11.30 -15.37 14.80
N ILE A 27 11.99 -16.41 15.27
CA ILE A 27 11.33 -17.56 15.87
C ILE A 27 10.43 -17.22 17.06
N HIS A 28 10.86 -16.27 17.90
CA HIS A 28 10.07 -15.82 19.05
C HIS A 28 8.79 -15.08 18.65
N ILE A 29 8.85 -14.31 17.54
CA ILE A 29 7.68 -13.62 16.99
C ILE A 29 6.70 -14.65 16.42
N VAL A 30 7.19 -15.59 15.62
CA VAL A 30 6.38 -16.66 15.02
C VAL A 30 5.73 -17.55 16.09
N ASP A 31 6.49 -17.95 17.13
CA ASP A 31 5.96 -18.73 18.26
C ASP A 31 4.84 -17.98 18.97
N SER A 32 5.01 -16.68 19.22
CA SER A 32 3.99 -15.86 19.86
C SER A 32 2.73 -15.70 18.99
N LEU A 33 2.88 -15.59 17.67
CA LEU A 33 1.75 -15.54 16.73
C LEU A 33 0.99 -16.87 16.71
N LYS A 34 1.70 -18.01 16.65
CA LYS A 34 1.08 -19.34 16.66
C LYS A 34 0.29 -19.65 17.95
N LYS A 35 0.71 -19.07 19.07
CA LYS A 35 0.02 -19.21 20.37
C LYS A 35 -1.11 -18.19 20.56
N HIS A 36 -1.21 -17.19 19.69
CA HIS A 36 -2.18 -16.10 19.84
C HIS A 36 -3.56 -16.49 19.30
N LYS A 37 -4.65 -16.18 20.08
CA LYS A 37 -6.03 -16.63 19.75
C LYS A 37 -6.72 -15.80 18.63
N LYS A 38 -6.20 -14.60 18.29
CA LYS A 38 -6.91 -13.66 17.39
C LYS A 38 -6.16 -13.37 16.10
N ILE A 39 -4.99 -13.93 15.92
CA ILE A 39 -4.19 -13.80 14.70
C ILE A 39 -3.54 -15.15 14.38
N ASP A 40 -3.59 -15.56 13.14
CA ASP A 40 -3.01 -16.79 12.67
C ASP A 40 -1.75 -16.49 11.85
N PHE A 41 -0.68 -17.26 12.09
CA PHE A 41 0.51 -17.25 11.25
C PHE A 41 0.39 -18.30 10.16
N ILE A 42 0.43 -17.86 8.91
CA ILE A 42 0.38 -18.71 7.71
C ILE A 42 1.80 -18.85 7.15
N PRO A 43 2.45 -20.02 7.35
CA PRO A 43 3.77 -20.26 6.78
C PRO A 43 3.67 -20.38 5.26
N GLY A 44 4.53 -19.64 4.54
CA GLY A 44 4.67 -19.76 3.10
C GLY A 44 5.81 -20.68 2.70
N GLN A 45 5.76 -21.22 1.48
CA GLN A 45 6.86 -21.98 0.89
C GLN A 45 8.09 -21.09 0.58
N SER A 46 7.84 -19.79 0.41
CA SER A 46 8.88 -18.76 0.23
C SER A 46 8.42 -17.44 0.81
N GLU A 47 9.36 -16.60 1.19
CA GLU A 47 9.08 -15.22 1.64
C GLU A 47 8.49 -14.38 0.50
N GLN A 48 8.88 -14.64 -0.75
CA GLN A 48 8.29 -14.01 -1.94
C GLN A 48 6.78 -14.30 -2.03
N GLY A 49 6.39 -15.58 -1.98
CA GLY A 49 4.98 -15.97 -1.99
C GLY A 49 4.21 -15.39 -0.79
N SER A 50 4.82 -15.36 0.38
CA SER A 50 4.25 -14.77 1.59
C SER A 50 4.01 -13.27 1.45
N SER A 51 4.93 -12.53 0.83
CA SER A 51 4.81 -11.09 0.59
C SER A 51 3.67 -10.77 -0.40
N LEU A 52 3.51 -11.58 -1.44
CA LEU A 52 2.41 -11.47 -2.40
C LEU A 52 1.07 -11.86 -1.76
N ALA A 53 1.05 -12.88 -0.88
CA ALA A 53 -0.15 -13.25 -0.13
C ALA A 53 -0.61 -12.13 0.82
N ALA A 54 0.32 -11.42 1.46
CA ALA A 54 0.01 -10.26 2.29
C ALA A 54 -0.56 -9.09 1.46
N ASP A 55 -0.03 -8.82 0.28
CA ASP A 55 -0.59 -7.85 -0.67
C ASP A 55 -2.02 -8.22 -1.06
N ALA A 56 -2.24 -9.47 -1.51
CA ALA A 56 -3.56 -9.98 -1.88
C ALA A 56 -4.55 -9.93 -0.70
N TYR A 57 -4.11 -10.23 0.51
CA TYR A 57 -4.94 -10.16 1.71
C TYR A 57 -5.51 -8.76 1.93
N TYR A 58 -4.70 -7.71 1.76
CA TYR A 58 -5.21 -6.34 1.83
C TYR A 58 -6.28 -6.06 0.78
N ARG A 59 -6.04 -6.46 -0.47
CA ARG A 59 -6.96 -6.19 -1.58
C ARG A 59 -8.35 -6.79 -1.36
N VAL A 60 -8.43 -7.93 -0.67
CA VAL A 60 -9.69 -8.62 -0.38
C VAL A 60 -10.33 -8.16 0.94
N SER A 61 -9.53 -7.94 1.99
CA SER A 61 -10.02 -7.71 3.35
C SER A 61 -10.03 -6.26 3.79
N ASN A 62 -9.35 -5.37 3.07
CA ASN A 62 -9.04 -3.97 3.45
C ASN A 62 -8.28 -3.87 4.80
N LYS A 63 -7.68 -4.98 5.27
CA LYS A 63 -6.83 -5.03 6.46
C LYS A 63 -5.37 -5.09 6.04
N ILE A 64 -4.49 -4.41 6.79
CA ILE A 64 -3.07 -4.37 6.43
C ILE A 64 -2.48 -5.78 6.29
N GLY A 65 -1.80 -6.04 5.18
CA GLY A 65 -1.05 -7.27 5.00
C GLY A 65 0.22 -7.25 5.83
N VAL A 66 0.52 -8.35 6.52
CA VAL A 66 1.72 -8.50 7.35
C VAL A 66 2.56 -9.64 6.81
N THR A 67 3.84 -9.35 6.54
CA THR A 67 4.82 -10.36 6.13
C THR A 67 5.95 -10.42 7.16
N ILE A 68 6.37 -11.64 7.53
CA ILE A 68 7.43 -11.87 8.51
C ILE A 68 8.51 -12.76 7.89
N GLY A 69 9.76 -12.36 8.01
CA GLY A 69 10.89 -13.15 7.51
C GLY A 69 12.16 -12.92 8.30
N THR A 70 13.06 -13.88 8.18
CA THR A 70 14.35 -13.86 8.86
C THR A 70 15.29 -12.79 8.29
N SER A 71 16.40 -12.52 8.98
CA SER A 71 17.42 -11.57 8.57
C SER A 71 18.07 -11.89 7.20
N GLY A 72 18.66 -10.89 6.59
CA GLY A 72 19.49 -11.04 5.39
C GLY A 72 18.74 -11.53 4.16
N PRO A 73 19.13 -12.68 3.56
CA PRO A 73 18.51 -13.16 2.31
C PRO A 73 16.99 -13.36 2.39
N GLY A 74 16.43 -13.69 3.56
CA GLY A 74 14.98 -13.80 3.76
C GLY A 74 14.25 -12.50 3.47
N ILE A 75 14.85 -11.35 3.79
CA ILE A 75 14.27 -10.05 3.53
C ILE A 75 14.31 -9.70 2.03
N LEU A 76 15.37 -10.11 1.33
CA LEU A 76 15.50 -9.85 -0.11
C LEU A 76 14.35 -10.49 -0.90
N ASN A 77 13.84 -11.61 -0.43
CA ASN A 77 12.70 -12.28 -1.05
C ASN A 77 11.39 -11.49 -0.88
N PHE A 78 11.32 -10.49 0.02
CA PHE A 78 10.15 -9.59 0.12
C PHE A 78 10.07 -8.57 -0.99
N LEU A 79 11.19 -8.24 -1.66
CA LEU A 79 11.29 -7.09 -2.57
C LEU A 79 10.23 -7.10 -3.66
N GLN A 80 9.88 -8.27 -4.19
CA GLN A 80 8.85 -8.36 -5.22
C GLN A 80 7.46 -7.97 -4.69
N GLY A 81 7.03 -8.53 -3.57
CA GLY A 81 5.74 -8.17 -2.97
C GLY A 81 5.71 -6.72 -2.49
N MET A 82 6.84 -6.21 -1.95
CA MET A 82 6.96 -4.79 -1.58
C MET A 82 6.83 -3.88 -2.81
N ALA A 83 7.48 -4.22 -3.93
CA ALA A 83 7.37 -3.46 -5.17
C ALA A 83 5.93 -3.44 -5.69
N CYS A 84 5.23 -4.60 -5.72
CA CYS A 84 3.82 -4.67 -6.08
C CYS A 84 2.96 -3.77 -5.18
N SER A 85 3.14 -3.87 -3.87
CA SER A 85 2.42 -3.04 -2.90
C SER A 85 2.73 -1.55 -3.06
N TYR A 86 3.98 -1.18 -3.36
CA TYR A 86 4.41 0.20 -3.55
C TYR A 86 3.77 0.84 -4.78
N PHE A 87 3.87 0.18 -5.94
CA PHE A 87 3.35 0.71 -7.21
C PHE A 87 1.82 0.80 -7.21
N ASP A 88 1.15 -0.14 -6.54
CA ASP A 88 -0.31 -0.16 -6.45
C ASP A 88 -0.85 0.58 -5.21
N SER A 89 0.02 1.20 -4.41
CA SER A 89 -0.37 1.95 -3.20
C SER A 89 -1.10 1.08 -2.17
N VAL A 90 -0.70 -0.18 -2.03
CA VAL A 90 -1.23 -1.15 -1.06
C VAL A 90 -0.45 -1.03 0.25
N PRO A 91 -1.09 -0.80 1.40
CA PRO A 91 -0.41 -0.76 2.68
C PRO A 91 0.02 -2.16 3.13
N GLY A 92 1.29 -2.35 3.36
CA GLY A 92 1.89 -3.59 3.86
C GLY A 92 2.86 -3.32 5.00
N LEU A 93 2.86 -4.16 6.02
CA LEU A 93 3.82 -4.16 7.12
C LEU A 93 4.75 -5.36 6.97
N TYR A 94 6.00 -5.09 6.65
CA TYR A 94 7.05 -6.10 6.50
C TYR A 94 7.91 -6.11 7.76
N ILE A 95 7.90 -7.22 8.49
CA ILE A 95 8.66 -7.43 9.71
C ILE A 95 9.83 -8.35 9.38
N ALA A 96 11.01 -7.82 9.53
CA ALA A 96 12.26 -8.54 9.32
C ALA A 96 12.93 -8.83 10.65
N GLY A 97 13.49 -10.02 10.81
CA GLY A 97 14.43 -10.27 11.88
C GLY A 97 15.76 -9.57 11.61
N ALA A 98 16.52 -9.33 12.66
CA ALA A 98 17.88 -8.83 12.58
C ALA A 98 18.78 -9.56 13.58
N PRO A 99 20.12 -9.56 13.40
CA PRO A 99 21.04 -10.01 14.42
C PRO A 99 20.81 -9.29 15.75
N VAL A 100 21.33 -9.86 16.84
CA VAL A 100 21.23 -9.21 18.17
C VAL A 100 21.87 -7.83 18.15
N THR A 101 21.37 -6.93 18.98
CA THR A 101 21.73 -5.49 18.96
C THR A 101 23.23 -5.21 19.05
N ASN A 102 23.97 -6.00 19.82
CA ASN A 102 25.42 -5.87 19.96
C ASN A 102 26.22 -6.36 18.75
N GLN A 103 25.59 -7.13 17.85
CA GLN A 103 26.16 -7.63 16.60
C GLN A 103 25.72 -6.80 15.38
N LEU A 104 24.96 -5.75 15.57
CA LEU A 104 24.62 -4.83 14.47
C LEU A 104 25.88 -4.05 14.06
N ARG A 105 26.15 -4.01 12.78
CA ARG A 105 27.33 -3.38 12.19
C ARG A 105 27.37 -1.88 12.47
N ARG A 106 28.42 -1.45 13.14
CA ARG A 106 28.69 -0.02 13.45
C ARG A 106 29.60 0.62 12.42
N ASN A 107 30.47 -0.18 11.80
CA ASN A 107 31.44 0.28 10.79
C ASN A 107 31.01 -0.26 9.41
N LYS A 108 30.73 0.66 8.47
CA LYS A 108 30.32 0.32 7.10
C LYS A 108 31.39 -0.39 6.26
N ASN A 109 32.66 -0.30 6.66
CA ASN A 109 33.75 -0.98 5.96
C ASN A 109 33.82 -2.47 6.27
N ILE A 110 33.15 -2.94 7.30
CA ILE A 110 33.02 -4.38 7.62
C ILE A 110 31.83 -4.94 6.87
N ARG A 111 32.00 -6.07 6.18
CA ARG A 111 30.95 -6.69 5.37
C ARG A 111 29.75 -7.12 6.21
N GLN A 112 29.99 -7.80 7.35
CA GLN A 112 28.98 -8.16 8.35
C GLN A 112 29.65 -8.43 9.70
N ILE A 113 28.90 -8.25 10.80
CA ILE A 113 29.27 -8.68 12.15
C ILE A 113 28.31 -9.80 12.58
N GLY A 114 27.01 -9.54 12.55
CA GLY A 114 25.98 -10.53 12.78
C GLY A 114 25.78 -11.46 11.59
N PHE A 115 25.33 -12.69 11.85
CA PHE A 115 25.05 -13.67 10.78
C PHE A 115 24.00 -13.14 9.81
N GLN A 116 24.33 -13.10 8.51
CA GLN A 116 23.46 -12.62 7.44
C GLN A 116 22.99 -11.15 7.62
N GLU A 117 23.80 -10.34 8.28
CA GLU A 117 23.52 -8.91 8.41
C GLU A 117 23.64 -8.19 7.06
N MET A 118 22.66 -7.37 6.72
CA MET A 118 22.60 -6.60 5.47
C MET A 118 22.08 -5.19 5.71
N GLU A 119 22.39 -4.25 4.81
CA GLU A 119 21.82 -2.88 4.81
C GLU A 119 20.44 -2.87 4.15
N VAL A 120 19.49 -3.56 4.72
CA VAL A 120 18.16 -3.75 4.14
C VAL A 120 17.43 -2.43 3.91
N GLN A 121 17.57 -1.47 4.84
CA GLN A 121 16.89 -0.17 4.72
C GLN A 121 17.28 0.58 3.43
N ASN A 122 18.57 0.51 3.03
CA ASN A 122 19.03 1.11 1.78
C ASN A 122 18.49 0.37 0.55
N MET A 123 18.34 -0.94 0.63
CA MET A 123 17.81 -1.76 -0.47
C MET A 123 16.31 -1.54 -0.72
N VAL A 124 15.52 -1.37 0.34
CA VAL A 124 14.07 -1.18 0.21
C VAL A 124 13.66 0.29 -0.02
N LYS A 125 14.56 1.24 0.21
CA LYS A 125 14.26 2.68 0.13
C LYS A 125 13.48 3.11 -1.11
N PRO A 126 13.77 2.63 -2.34
CA PRO A 126 13.04 3.05 -3.54
C PRO A 126 11.61 2.48 -3.63
N ILE A 127 11.29 1.44 -2.90
CA ILE A 127 10.01 0.72 -2.97
C ILE A 127 9.30 0.62 -1.60
N CYS A 128 9.66 1.50 -0.66
CA CYS A 128 9.15 1.48 0.70
C CYS A 128 8.89 2.92 1.18
N LYS A 129 7.78 3.16 1.84
CA LYS A 129 7.47 4.48 2.39
C LYS A 129 8.30 4.83 3.61
N TYR A 130 8.62 3.83 4.41
CA TYR A 130 9.38 3.97 5.63
C TYR A 130 10.05 2.65 5.99
N SER A 131 11.29 2.73 6.42
CA SER A 131 12.02 1.59 6.97
C SER A 131 12.77 1.99 8.23
N SER A 132 12.80 1.11 9.23
CA SER A 132 13.53 1.33 10.48
C SER A 132 14.06 0.02 11.05
N ILE A 133 15.07 0.15 11.91
CA ILE A 133 15.55 -0.94 12.78
C ILE A 133 15.36 -0.53 14.23
N VAL A 134 14.80 -1.42 15.05
CA VAL A 134 14.61 -1.21 16.48
C VAL A 134 15.95 -1.38 17.18
N LYS A 135 16.52 -0.31 17.74
CA LYS A 135 17.83 -0.36 18.43
C LYS A 135 17.68 -0.63 19.91
N ASP A 136 16.57 -0.21 20.50
CA ASP A 136 16.24 -0.35 21.91
C ASP A 136 14.80 -0.80 22.08
N LEU A 137 14.53 -1.56 23.13
CA LEU A 137 13.20 -2.07 23.43
C LEU A 137 12.15 -0.95 23.59
N ASP A 138 12.54 0.20 24.15
CA ASP A 138 11.64 1.35 24.34
C ASP A 138 11.14 1.95 23.01
N GLN A 139 11.84 1.69 21.90
CA GLN A 139 11.44 2.14 20.56
C GLN A 139 10.45 1.20 19.89
N LEU A 140 10.31 -0.06 20.35
CA LEU A 140 9.56 -1.09 19.65
C LEU A 140 8.10 -0.69 19.40
N SER A 141 7.40 -0.24 20.44
CA SER A 141 5.99 0.16 20.32
C SER A 141 5.83 1.40 19.44
N TYR A 142 6.69 2.39 19.63
CA TYR A 142 6.70 3.61 18.84
C TYR A 142 6.89 3.32 17.35
N GLU A 143 7.87 2.50 16.99
CA GLU A 143 8.18 2.17 15.60
C GLU A 143 7.10 1.30 14.94
N LEU A 144 6.50 0.35 15.66
CA LEU A 144 5.38 -0.44 15.16
C LEU A 144 4.16 0.44 14.83
N GLU A 145 3.79 1.34 15.76
CA GLU A 145 2.66 2.26 15.58
C GLU A 145 2.92 3.25 14.44
N LYS A 146 4.14 3.80 14.36
CA LYS A 146 4.58 4.70 13.29
C LYS A 146 4.55 4.02 11.93
N CYS A 147 5.05 2.77 11.83
CA CYS A 147 5.01 1.97 10.61
C CYS A 147 3.56 1.81 10.11
N VAL A 148 2.64 1.35 10.96
CA VAL A 148 1.23 1.18 10.57
C VAL A 148 0.59 2.51 10.18
N HIS A 149 0.88 3.58 10.90
CA HIS A 149 0.38 4.91 10.57
C HIS A 149 0.87 5.37 9.18
N ILE A 150 2.18 5.29 8.91
CA ILE A 150 2.75 5.70 7.62
C ILE A 150 2.23 4.82 6.48
N ALA A 151 2.09 3.51 6.67
CA ALA A 151 1.56 2.62 5.65
C ALA A 151 0.15 3.02 5.21
N LYS A 152 -0.68 3.48 6.14
CA LYS A 152 -2.12 3.77 5.94
C LYS A 152 -2.44 5.22 5.59
N THR A 153 -1.52 6.17 5.75
CA THR A 153 -1.79 7.61 5.59
C THR A 153 -1.23 8.18 4.28
N GLY A 154 -1.89 9.21 3.76
CA GLY A 154 -1.55 9.79 2.47
C GLY A 154 -1.69 8.77 1.35
N ARG A 155 -0.81 8.80 0.35
CA ARG A 155 -0.69 7.69 -0.61
C ARG A 155 -0.21 6.46 0.16
N LYS A 156 -1.06 5.44 0.27
CA LYS A 156 -0.75 4.21 1.03
C LYS A 156 0.42 3.45 0.40
N GLY A 157 1.05 2.55 1.15
CA GLY A 157 2.16 1.75 0.63
C GLY A 157 2.88 0.94 1.71
N PRO A 158 3.87 0.13 1.34
CA PRO A 158 4.60 -0.75 2.24
C PRO A 158 5.55 0.01 3.16
N VAL A 159 5.75 -0.57 4.33
CA VAL A 159 6.75 -0.16 5.33
C VAL A 159 7.51 -1.39 5.84
N LEU A 160 8.74 -1.20 6.29
CA LEU A 160 9.57 -2.27 6.83
C LEU A 160 10.08 -1.90 8.22
N ILE A 161 10.04 -2.87 9.14
CA ILE A 161 10.65 -2.77 10.46
C ILE A 161 11.54 -3.99 10.70
N GLU A 162 12.81 -3.73 11.03
CA GLU A 162 13.74 -4.76 11.46
C GLU A 162 13.73 -4.85 12.99
N ILE A 163 13.56 -6.07 13.51
CA ILE A 163 13.48 -6.32 14.95
C ILE A 163 14.60 -7.31 15.31
N PRO A 164 15.64 -6.86 16.05
CA PRO A 164 16.68 -7.72 16.54
C PRO A 164 16.13 -8.86 17.42
N ASP A 165 16.78 -10.04 17.30
CA ASP A 165 16.33 -11.25 18.00
C ASP A 165 16.31 -11.08 19.52
N ASP A 166 17.33 -10.45 20.10
CA ASP A 166 17.40 -10.16 21.55
C ASP A 166 16.25 -9.25 21.99
N ILE A 167 15.89 -8.21 21.23
CA ILE A 167 14.74 -7.35 21.51
C ILE A 167 13.45 -8.18 21.58
N SER A 168 13.26 -9.10 20.63
CA SER A 168 12.05 -9.94 20.58
C SER A 168 11.85 -10.80 21.83
N ARG A 169 12.94 -11.15 22.52
CA ARG A 169 12.96 -11.99 23.75
C ARG A 169 12.80 -11.21 25.04
N MET A 170 13.12 -9.91 25.05
CA MET A 170 13.06 -9.07 26.25
C MET A 170 11.65 -8.91 26.79
N ASN A 171 11.53 -8.53 28.04
CA ASN A 171 10.25 -8.15 28.63
C ASN A 171 9.99 -6.67 28.40
N MET A 172 8.78 -6.35 27.89
CA MET A 172 8.34 -4.97 27.71
C MET A 172 8.44 -4.15 28.99
N PRO A 173 8.84 -2.89 28.92
CA PRO A 173 8.89 -1.99 30.08
C PRO A 173 7.48 -1.72 30.61
N LYS A 174 7.37 -1.32 31.86
CA LYS A 174 6.08 -0.92 32.48
C LYS A 174 5.46 0.30 31.77
N LYS A 175 6.31 1.26 31.38
CA LYS A 175 5.89 2.48 30.64
C LYS A 175 6.21 2.29 29.16
N ILE A 176 5.17 2.26 28.34
CA ILE A 176 5.31 2.08 26.87
C ILE A 176 5.34 3.46 26.22
N ASN A 177 6.29 3.63 25.29
CA ASN A 177 6.42 4.85 24.49
C ASN A 177 5.56 4.71 23.22
N HIS A 178 4.50 5.52 23.10
CA HIS A 178 3.58 5.49 21.98
C HIS A 178 3.87 6.54 20.92
N PHE A 179 3.64 6.21 19.65
CA PHE A 179 3.69 7.18 18.58
C PHE A 179 2.51 8.14 18.65
N LYS A 180 2.82 9.43 18.74
CA LYS A 180 1.79 10.48 18.76
C LYS A 180 1.46 10.91 17.33
N ILE A 181 0.25 10.61 16.88
CA ILE A 181 -0.26 11.07 15.60
C ILE A 181 -0.46 12.59 15.67
N LYS A 182 0.34 13.34 14.91
CA LYS A 182 0.07 14.76 14.71
C LYS A 182 -1.17 14.86 13.82
N SER A 183 -2.24 15.48 14.32
CA SER A 183 -3.43 15.78 13.53
C SER A 183 -3.04 16.64 12.32
N THR A 184 -2.98 16.04 11.15
CA THR A 184 -2.93 16.80 9.90
C THR A 184 -4.36 17.14 9.52
N LYS A 185 -4.71 18.43 9.52
CA LYS A 185 -6.02 18.87 8.98
C LYS A 185 -6.10 18.41 7.53
N GLU A 186 -7.10 17.59 7.23
CA GLU A 186 -7.42 17.26 5.84
C GLU A 186 -7.63 18.56 5.05
N LYS A 187 -6.92 18.68 3.94
CA LYS A 187 -7.15 19.82 3.04
C LYS A 187 -8.54 19.67 2.44
N LYS A 188 -9.48 20.48 2.87
CA LYS A 188 -10.78 20.60 2.19
C LYS A 188 -10.56 21.17 0.81
N ILE A 189 -11.21 20.57 -0.20
CA ILE A 189 -11.23 21.12 -1.56
C ILE A 189 -11.93 22.47 -1.50
N ASN A 190 -11.35 23.46 -2.17
CA ASN A 190 -11.91 24.80 -2.21
C ASN A 190 -13.29 24.77 -2.93
N SER A 191 -14.30 25.45 -2.37
CA SER A 191 -15.62 25.56 -2.97
C SER A 191 -15.61 26.14 -4.39
N PHE A 192 -14.69 27.04 -4.68
CA PHE A 192 -14.47 27.60 -6.01
C PHE A 192 -14.02 26.52 -7.02
N GLU A 193 -13.09 25.66 -6.64
CA GLU A 193 -12.64 24.55 -7.48
C GLU A 193 -13.77 23.56 -7.75
N LEU A 194 -14.56 23.22 -6.72
CA LEU A 194 -15.74 22.36 -6.88
C LEU A 194 -16.78 22.97 -7.83
N HIS A 195 -17.02 24.28 -7.73
CA HIS A 195 -17.95 24.98 -8.63
C HIS A 195 -17.45 24.97 -10.09
N LYS A 196 -16.14 25.18 -10.30
CA LYS A 196 -15.50 25.10 -11.62
C LYS A 196 -15.64 23.71 -12.22
N ILE A 197 -15.38 22.65 -11.44
CA ILE A 197 -15.56 21.25 -11.85
C ILE A 197 -17.02 20.99 -12.23
N GLY A 198 -17.97 21.42 -11.40
CA GLY A 198 -19.39 21.28 -11.68
C GLY A 198 -19.81 21.95 -12.99
N LYS A 199 -19.33 23.17 -13.26
CA LYS A 199 -19.56 23.84 -14.56
C LYS A 199 -18.97 23.07 -15.74
N MET A 200 -17.77 22.50 -15.59
CA MET A 200 -17.15 21.70 -16.66
C MET A 200 -17.98 20.46 -16.97
N ILE A 201 -18.50 19.77 -15.95
CA ILE A 201 -19.36 18.59 -16.11
C ILE A 201 -20.66 18.96 -16.80
N ASN A 202 -21.35 20.01 -16.34
CA ASN A 202 -22.64 20.45 -16.91
C ASN A 202 -22.54 20.93 -18.37
N ASN A 203 -21.40 21.47 -18.77
CA ASN A 203 -21.17 21.97 -20.12
C ASN A 203 -20.63 20.91 -21.09
N SER A 204 -20.24 19.72 -20.58
CA SER A 204 -19.74 18.62 -21.41
C SER A 204 -20.89 17.87 -22.08
N LYS A 205 -20.70 17.53 -23.35
CA LYS A 205 -21.65 16.73 -24.14
C LYS A 205 -21.31 15.23 -24.10
N LYS A 206 -20.02 14.90 -23.87
CA LYS A 206 -19.51 13.53 -23.87
C LYS A 206 -18.56 13.31 -22.68
N PRO A 207 -19.05 13.52 -21.43
CA PRO A 207 -18.22 13.31 -20.25
C PRO A 207 -17.94 11.83 -20.04
N LEU A 208 -16.74 11.49 -19.53
CA LEU A 208 -16.33 10.13 -19.18
C LEU A 208 -15.60 10.14 -17.85
N VAL A 209 -15.93 9.19 -16.97
CA VAL A 209 -15.21 8.95 -15.72
C VAL A 209 -14.24 7.79 -15.90
N LEU A 210 -12.95 7.99 -15.62
CA LEU A 210 -11.94 6.94 -15.54
C LEU A 210 -11.64 6.64 -14.08
N ILE A 211 -11.80 5.37 -13.70
CA ILE A 211 -11.72 4.93 -12.30
C ILE A 211 -10.43 4.15 -12.08
N GLY A 212 -9.57 4.69 -11.24
CA GLY A 212 -8.29 4.08 -10.86
C GLY A 212 -8.30 3.39 -9.50
N ASN A 213 -7.20 2.71 -9.19
CA ASN A 213 -6.99 1.98 -7.93
C ASN A 213 -7.11 2.88 -6.69
N GLY A 214 -6.83 4.17 -6.82
CA GLY A 214 -6.99 5.14 -5.72
C GLY A 214 -8.39 5.13 -5.12
N CYS A 215 -9.44 4.91 -5.93
CA CYS A 215 -10.82 4.79 -5.45
C CYS A 215 -11.05 3.55 -4.60
N LEU A 216 -10.38 2.43 -4.92
CA LEU A 216 -10.44 1.21 -4.12
C LEU A 216 -9.67 1.37 -2.81
N VAL A 217 -8.44 1.88 -2.90
CA VAL A 217 -7.55 2.06 -1.75
C VAL A 217 -8.10 3.10 -0.75
N SER A 218 -8.85 4.12 -1.22
CA SER A 218 -9.51 5.12 -0.38
C SER A 218 -10.88 4.70 0.14
N ASP A 219 -11.35 3.49 -0.21
CA ASP A 219 -12.71 2.99 0.12
C ASP A 219 -13.86 3.87 -0.44
N SER A 220 -13.61 4.56 -1.58
CA SER A 220 -14.57 5.48 -2.18
C SER A 220 -15.39 4.90 -3.35
N ILE A 221 -15.27 3.60 -3.62
CA ILE A 221 -15.99 2.95 -4.74
C ILE A 221 -17.52 3.16 -4.65
N LYS A 222 -18.09 3.13 -3.44
CA LYS A 222 -19.52 3.37 -3.23
C LYS A 222 -19.93 4.79 -3.64
N ASP A 223 -19.12 5.77 -3.27
CA ASP A 223 -19.38 7.18 -3.61
C ASP A 223 -19.23 7.43 -5.11
N VAL A 224 -18.22 6.81 -5.74
CA VAL A 224 -18.04 6.84 -7.20
C VAL A 224 -19.25 6.24 -7.92
N LYS A 225 -19.76 5.10 -7.48
CA LYS A 225 -20.98 4.49 -8.04
C LYS A 225 -22.19 5.39 -7.90
N ASN A 226 -22.38 6.02 -6.73
CA ASN A 226 -23.48 6.95 -6.48
C ASN A 226 -23.37 8.17 -7.38
N PHE A 227 -22.17 8.72 -7.56
CA PHE A 227 -21.92 9.84 -8.46
C PHE A 227 -22.27 9.50 -9.92
N ILE A 228 -21.76 8.38 -10.43
CA ILE A 228 -22.04 7.88 -11.80
C ILE A 228 -23.54 7.70 -12.02
N LYS A 229 -24.22 7.02 -11.09
CA LYS A 229 -25.67 6.77 -11.18
C LYS A 229 -26.47 8.06 -11.15
N LYS A 230 -26.12 8.98 -10.25
CA LYS A 230 -26.84 10.26 -10.09
C LYS A 230 -26.77 11.13 -11.35
N TYR A 231 -25.59 11.24 -11.94
CA TYR A 231 -25.34 12.12 -13.09
C TYR A 231 -25.39 11.39 -14.43
N ARG A 232 -25.60 10.04 -14.42
CA ARG A 232 -25.68 9.19 -15.62
C ARG A 232 -24.48 9.37 -16.55
N ILE A 233 -23.28 9.50 -16.01
CA ILE A 233 -22.05 9.70 -16.77
C ILE A 233 -21.45 8.31 -17.12
N PRO A 234 -21.13 8.03 -18.40
CA PRO A 234 -20.38 6.82 -18.77
C PRO A 234 -19.05 6.74 -18.01
N TYR A 235 -18.60 5.53 -17.72
CA TYR A 235 -17.34 5.30 -17.03
C TYR A 235 -16.57 4.12 -17.63
N ALA A 236 -15.26 4.14 -17.43
CA ALA A 236 -14.38 3.01 -17.68
C ALA A 236 -13.55 2.71 -16.44
N ALA A 237 -13.35 1.41 -16.16
CA ALA A 237 -12.66 0.95 -14.97
C ALA A 237 -11.25 0.45 -15.32
N SER A 238 -10.25 0.84 -14.53
CA SER A 238 -8.90 0.25 -14.64
C SER A 238 -8.93 -1.23 -14.23
N TRP A 239 -7.93 -1.99 -14.62
CA TRP A 239 -7.83 -3.42 -14.27
C TRP A 239 -7.96 -3.67 -12.76
N ALA A 240 -7.37 -2.80 -11.95
CA ALA A 240 -7.43 -2.93 -10.49
C ALA A 240 -8.85 -2.79 -9.92
N THR A 241 -9.76 -2.10 -10.61
CA THR A 241 -11.11 -1.79 -10.12
C THR A 241 -12.23 -2.54 -10.84
N LEU A 242 -11.92 -3.34 -11.86
CA LEU A 242 -12.90 -4.07 -12.68
C LEU A 242 -13.91 -4.87 -11.87
N HIS A 243 -13.45 -5.63 -10.90
CA HIS A 243 -14.29 -6.48 -10.05
C HIS A 243 -15.35 -5.70 -9.26
N SER A 244 -15.19 -4.38 -9.14
CA SER A 244 -16.16 -3.53 -8.44
C SER A 244 -17.33 -3.08 -9.30
N PHE A 245 -17.31 -3.32 -10.61
CA PHE A 245 -18.32 -2.82 -11.55
C PHE A 245 -18.93 -3.94 -12.39
N SER A 246 -20.24 -3.87 -12.60
CA SER A 246 -20.95 -4.85 -13.44
C SER A 246 -20.67 -4.62 -14.92
N THR A 247 -20.39 -5.69 -15.64
CA THR A 247 -20.27 -5.66 -17.11
C THR A 247 -21.61 -5.41 -17.82
N ASN A 248 -22.73 -5.65 -17.13
CA ASN A 248 -24.08 -5.44 -17.65
C ASN A 248 -24.59 -4.00 -17.42
N ASP A 249 -23.81 -3.13 -16.77
CA ASP A 249 -24.18 -1.73 -16.59
C ASP A 249 -24.03 -1.00 -17.93
N LYS A 250 -25.13 -0.40 -18.41
CA LYS A 250 -25.18 0.34 -19.69
C LYS A 250 -24.24 1.55 -19.74
N LEU A 251 -23.81 2.06 -18.61
CA LEU A 251 -22.84 3.16 -18.51
C LEU A 251 -21.39 2.67 -18.49
N ASN A 252 -21.15 1.36 -18.36
CA ASN A 252 -19.83 0.78 -18.33
C ASN A 252 -19.22 0.68 -19.73
N SER A 253 -18.21 1.49 -20.01
CA SER A 253 -17.44 1.46 -21.26
C SER A 253 -16.27 0.45 -21.24
N GLY A 254 -16.24 -0.47 -20.28
CA GLY A 254 -15.22 -1.52 -20.18
C GLY A 254 -13.90 -1.02 -19.59
N THR A 255 -12.81 -1.61 -20.04
CA THR A 255 -11.45 -1.26 -19.63
C THR A 255 -10.77 -0.33 -20.63
N PHE A 256 -9.67 0.27 -20.22
CA PHE A 256 -8.89 1.21 -21.02
C PHE A 256 -7.37 1.02 -20.82
N GLY A 257 -6.61 1.55 -21.75
CA GLY A 257 -5.14 1.48 -21.78
C GLY A 257 -4.61 0.56 -22.88
N VAL A 258 -3.32 0.26 -22.85
CA VAL A 258 -2.60 -0.45 -23.93
C VAL A 258 -3.15 -1.87 -24.17
N ALA A 259 -3.46 -2.59 -23.11
CA ALA A 259 -3.98 -3.96 -23.21
C ALA A 259 -5.49 -4.04 -22.86
N ALA A 260 -6.27 -3.10 -23.34
CA ALA A 260 -7.70 -3.03 -23.08
C ALA A 260 -8.55 -3.26 -24.33
N SER A 261 -9.88 -3.28 -24.14
CA SER A 261 -10.81 -3.40 -25.26
C SER A 261 -10.81 -2.16 -26.15
N ARG A 262 -11.05 -2.35 -27.45
CA ARG A 262 -11.21 -1.22 -28.39
C ARG A 262 -12.31 -0.27 -27.95
N PHE A 263 -13.40 -0.81 -27.41
CA PHE A 263 -14.57 -0.04 -26.96
C PHE A 263 -14.21 1.02 -25.91
N GLY A 264 -13.50 0.64 -24.84
CA GLY A 264 -13.08 1.59 -23.81
C GLY A 264 -12.15 2.67 -24.33
N ASN A 265 -11.18 2.29 -25.16
CA ASN A 265 -10.25 3.27 -25.75
C ASN A 265 -10.94 4.20 -26.74
N PHE A 266 -11.87 3.72 -27.56
CA PHE A 266 -12.67 4.58 -28.44
C PHE A 266 -13.56 5.57 -27.66
N THR A 267 -14.15 5.12 -26.55
CA THR A 267 -14.94 6.00 -25.68
C THR A 267 -14.08 7.15 -25.13
N ILE A 268 -12.85 6.86 -24.68
CA ILE A 268 -11.89 7.88 -24.24
C ILE A 268 -11.58 8.88 -25.36
N GLN A 269 -11.25 8.39 -26.55
CA GLN A 269 -10.85 9.25 -27.67
C GLN A 269 -11.97 10.17 -28.18
N ASN A 270 -13.24 9.75 -28.00
CA ASN A 270 -14.40 10.52 -28.43
C ASN A 270 -15.00 11.40 -27.31
N SER A 271 -14.41 11.41 -26.11
CA SER A 271 -14.88 12.24 -25.00
C SER A 271 -14.43 13.69 -25.18
N ASP A 272 -15.23 14.64 -24.67
CA ASP A 272 -14.87 16.07 -24.57
C ASP A 272 -14.44 16.49 -23.15
N LEU A 273 -14.74 15.62 -22.16
CA LEU A 273 -14.31 15.76 -20.77
C LEU A 273 -13.98 14.40 -20.19
N ILE A 274 -12.78 14.27 -19.61
CA ILE A 274 -12.34 13.09 -18.87
C ILE A 274 -12.14 13.46 -17.42
N ILE A 275 -12.76 12.68 -16.51
CA ILE A 275 -12.64 12.83 -15.06
C ILE A 275 -11.90 11.61 -14.53
N CYS A 276 -10.63 11.79 -14.19
CA CYS A 276 -9.78 10.73 -13.62
C CYS A 276 -9.91 10.73 -12.10
N LEU A 277 -10.41 9.64 -11.53
CA LEU A 277 -10.59 9.46 -10.10
C LEU A 277 -9.56 8.47 -9.57
N GLY A 278 -8.58 8.92 -8.78
CA GLY A 278 -7.53 8.08 -8.20
C GLY A 278 -6.79 7.24 -9.26
N LEU A 279 -6.53 7.84 -10.41
CA LEU A 279 -5.94 7.19 -11.58
C LEU A 279 -4.68 7.93 -12.00
N ARG A 280 -3.54 7.24 -11.93
CA ARG A 280 -2.29 7.71 -12.52
C ARG A 280 -2.32 7.52 -14.04
N LEU A 281 -2.09 8.60 -14.79
CA LEU A 281 -2.01 8.58 -16.26
C LEU A 281 -0.63 8.11 -16.74
N SER A 282 -0.29 6.85 -16.43
CA SER A 282 0.97 6.22 -16.86
C SER A 282 0.97 5.88 -18.34
N SER A 283 2.13 5.53 -18.89
CA SER A 283 2.28 5.08 -20.28
C SER A 283 1.39 3.89 -20.65
N GLN A 284 1.06 3.02 -19.69
CA GLN A 284 0.11 1.93 -19.89
C GLN A 284 -1.34 2.41 -20.13
N ILE A 285 -1.65 3.61 -19.67
CA ILE A 285 -2.98 4.23 -19.82
C ILE A 285 -3.02 5.14 -21.05
N VAL A 286 -2.02 6.02 -21.19
CA VAL A 286 -2.02 7.06 -22.22
C VAL A 286 -1.36 6.64 -23.54
N GLY A 287 -0.65 5.51 -23.53
CA GLY A 287 0.15 5.04 -24.66
C GLY A 287 1.50 5.72 -24.78
N GLY A 288 2.24 5.43 -25.85
CA GLY A 288 3.60 5.94 -26.07
C GLY A 288 3.67 7.43 -26.41
N ASN A 289 2.59 8.02 -26.90
CA ASN A 289 2.52 9.47 -27.19
C ASN A 289 1.35 10.10 -26.44
N ILE A 290 1.67 10.80 -25.36
CA ILE A 290 0.68 11.44 -24.49
C ILE A 290 -0.21 12.46 -25.21
N LYS A 291 0.31 13.10 -26.28
CA LYS A 291 -0.45 14.08 -27.08
C LYS A 291 -1.65 13.46 -27.79
N ASN A 292 -1.60 12.14 -28.05
CA ASN A 292 -2.68 11.41 -28.70
C ASN A 292 -3.76 10.92 -27.71
N PHE A 293 -3.56 11.09 -26.42
CA PHE A 293 -4.53 10.67 -25.40
C PHE A 293 -5.68 11.69 -25.29
N ALA A 294 -6.79 11.37 -25.94
CA ALA A 294 -7.99 12.21 -25.97
C ALA A 294 -7.67 13.69 -26.19
N PRO A 295 -7.11 14.05 -27.36
CA PRO A 295 -6.57 15.40 -27.59
C PRO A 295 -7.63 16.49 -27.52
N ASN A 296 -8.89 16.16 -27.78
CA ASN A 296 -10.02 17.11 -27.75
C ASN A 296 -10.72 17.18 -26.38
N ALA A 297 -10.34 16.33 -25.41
CA ALA A 297 -10.95 16.30 -24.11
C ALA A 297 -10.24 17.23 -23.11
N LYS A 298 -11.01 17.99 -22.34
CA LYS A 298 -10.53 18.58 -21.10
C LYS A 298 -10.34 17.48 -20.07
N LYS A 299 -9.38 17.62 -19.17
CA LYS A 299 -9.03 16.59 -18.20
C LYS A 299 -9.11 17.16 -16.79
N ILE A 300 -9.81 16.44 -15.90
CA ILE A 300 -9.89 16.67 -14.45
C ILE A 300 -9.22 15.51 -13.78
N LEU A 301 -8.16 15.76 -12.98
CA LEU A 301 -7.48 14.75 -12.19
C LEU A 301 -7.81 14.98 -10.72
N ILE A 302 -8.30 13.92 -10.06
CA ILE A 302 -8.51 13.88 -8.61
C ILE A 302 -7.56 12.84 -8.05
N GLU A 303 -6.47 13.33 -7.44
CA GLU A 303 -5.34 12.53 -6.99
C GLU A 303 -4.82 13.05 -5.64
N ILE A 304 -4.39 12.13 -4.77
CA ILE A 304 -3.83 12.44 -3.45
C ILE A 304 -2.35 12.85 -3.53
N ASP A 305 -1.63 12.32 -4.51
CA ASP A 305 -0.20 12.58 -4.72
C ASP A 305 0.02 13.73 -5.67
N LYS A 306 0.56 14.82 -5.14
CA LYS A 306 0.84 16.03 -5.94
C LYS A 306 1.84 15.80 -7.07
N ASN A 307 2.73 14.82 -6.93
CA ASN A 307 3.75 14.52 -7.94
C ASN A 307 3.15 13.89 -9.21
N GLU A 308 1.90 13.45 -9.17
CA GLU A 308 1.20 12.91 -10.34
C GLU A 308 0.58 14.02 -11.24
N PHE A 309 0.74 15.29 -10.88
CA PHE A 309 0.26 16.44 -11.68
C PHE A 309 1.32 17.06 -12.58
N THR A 310 2.50 16.47 -12.68
CA THR A 310 3.62 16.97 -13.50
C THR A 310 3.59 16.46 -14.93
#